data_56535069485441a19c8388ea0444bc0c
#
_entry.id   56535069485441a19c8388ea0444bc0c
#
_cell.length_a   1.000
_cell.length_b   1.000
_cell.length_c   1.000
_cell.angle_alpha   90.00
_cell.angle_beta   90.00
_cell.angle_gamma   90.00
#
_symmetry.space_group_name_H-M   'P 1'
#
loop_
_entity.id
_entity.type
_entity.pdbx_description
1 polymer ?
#
loop_
_entity_poly.entity_id
_entity_poly.type
_entity_poly.pdbx_seq_one_letter_code
_entity_poly.pdbx_strand_id
1 'polypeptide(L)'
;MVFLIAHALISLFLLFEDAASGASSDAVVSGLRHWSSPNCTRIVLDLSQEVPFKEFVSDQGSVVEIEFPGVIGRGTPESLKVKDGTVEEVRLKASQRGWIRLWLKKSSSKLKHTAFMLPRVNGRPVRLMIDVENPQGRGKEAPMEVSSRKGESHSRRAENLRPGPSQGVKVIVIDPGHGGEDPGAIGATGVKEKDVVLTISQKLQRELESTGKFRAVLTRKGDYFIPLRDRVRIAHEYKADLFISIHADSSPRRETRGASVYCLSLSGATDEAARILAEKENASDLIGGVRLTDDHDVNTILVDLLQTQTINDSLRLGSVLLDSLGRVHQVKFSNPKQAGFRVLKAPDIPSVLVEVGFLSNPQEERLLSNGSFQASLVKALTCGVASFLGVDLSQGPVLTRSSSEGNWPSGRRGPSHTRGGEEKVKEHVVEPGQTLSHIASIYGRRVEDLQAANGIKDPSRLRPGQRIVVP
;
A
#
# COMPACT_ATOMS: atom_id res chain seq x y z
N MET A 1 25.47 18.74 66.76
CA MET A 1 25.27 17.45 66.05
C MET A 1 24.49 17.54 64.77
N VAL A 2 24.10 18.75 64.29
CA VAL A 2 23.35 18.98 63.09
C VAL A 2 24.25 19.43 61.91
N PHE A 3 25.48 19.92 62.19
CA PHE A 3 26.40 20.40 61.14
C PHE A 3 27.32 19.29 60.53
N LEU A 4 27.34 18.10 61.07
CA LEU A 4 28.18 16.99 60.59
C LEU A 4 27.43 16.09 59.57
N ILE A 5 26.09 16.15 59.53
CA ILE A 5 25.25 15.35 58.57
C ILE A 5 25.12 16.05 57.19
N ALA A 6 25.22 17.37 57.14
CA ALA A 6 25.13 18.12 55.88
C ALA A 6 26.38 17.97 55.00
N HIS A 7 27.57 17.72 55.54
CA HIS A 7 28.78 17.51 54.77
C HIS A 7 28.94 16.09 54.24
N ALA A 8 28.31 15.07 54.87
CA ALA A 8 28.34 13.70 54.37
C ALA A 8 27.38 13.46 53.17
N LEU A 9 26.31 14.22 53.08
CA LEU A 9 25.38 14.14 51.94
C LEU A 9 25.86 14.89 50.69
N ILE A 10 26.66 15.93 50.83
CA ILE A 10 27.29 16.67 49.72
C ILE A 10 28.46 15.87 49.14
N SER A 11 29.22 15.14 49.95
CA SER A 11 30.30 14.26 49.46
C SER A 11 29.79 12.97 48.81
N LEU A 12 28.57 12.53 49.10
CA LEU A 12 27.97 11.36 48.44
C LEU A 12 27.33 11.71 47.07
N PHE A 13 27.00 12.96 46.85
CA PHE A 13 26.48 13.43 45.56
C PHE A 13 27.59 13.70 44.54
N LEU A 14 28.83 13.90 44.97
CA LEU A 14 30.01 14.11 44.12
C LEU A 14 30.72 12.78 43.75
N LEU A 15 30.36 11.65 44.36
CA LEU A 15 30.93 10.33 44.04
C LEU A 15 30.09 9.50 43.09
N PHE A 16 28.95 10.01 42.62
CA PHE A 16 28.11 9.34 41.59
C PHE A 16 28.28 9.91 40.18
N GLU A 17 29.13 10.92 39.96
CA GLU A 17 29.41 11.48 38.63
C GLU A 17 30.59 10.82 37.89
N ASP A 18 31.34 9.91 38.51
CA ASP A 18 32.55 9.32 37.89
C ASP A 18 32.47 7.82 37.57
N ALA A 19 31.29 7.20 37.60
CA ALA A 19 31.13 5.78 37.27
C ALA A 19 30.55 5.49 35.90
N ALA A 20 30.55 6.47 34.97
CA ALA A 20 30.12 6.29 33.59
C ALA A 20 31.22 6.63 32.57
N SER A 21 32.48 6.37 32.89
CA SER A 21 33.57 6.40 31.91
C SER A 21 33.83 5.01 31.33
N GLY A 22 32.80 4.31 30.92
CA GLY A 22 32.91 3.36 29.82
C GLY A 22 33.04 4.18 28.55
N ALA A 23 34.17 4.04 27.84
CA ALA A 23 34.43 4.73 26.57
C ALA A 23 33.24 4.56 25.60
N SER A 24 32.28 5.48 25.60
CA SER A 24 31.31 5.57 24.53
C SER A 24 32.11 6.08 23.34
N SER A 25 32.48 5.15 22.45
CA SER A 25 33.03 5.54 21.17
C SER A 25 32.04 6.51 20.51
N ASP A 26 32.53 7.64 20.00
CA ASP A 26 31.69 8.64 19.37
C ASP A 26 30.89 8.02 18.23
N ALA A 27 29.60 8.29 18.13
CA ALA A 27 28.79 7.83 16.99
C ALA A 27 29.23 8.53 15.71
N VAL A 28 29.28 7.78 14.61
CA VAL A 28 29.47 8.35 13.28
C VAL A 28 28.13 8.55 12.63
N VAL A 29 27.81 9.81 12.27
CA VAL A 29 26.64 10.11 11.44
C VAL A 29 27.02 9.82 10.01
N SER A 30 26.31 8.87 9.37
CA SER A 30 26.58 8.43 8.00
C SER A 30 25.49 8.84 6.99
N GLY A 31 24.37 9.38 7.47
CA GLY A 31 23.28 9.84 6.60
C GLY A 31 22.36 10.84 7.29
N LEU A 32 21.84 11.77 6.51
CA LEU A 32 20.76 12.69 6.88
C LEU A 32 19.76 12.76 5.73
N ARG A 33 18.50 12.43 6.01
CA ARG A 33 17.42 12.41 5.01
C ARG A 33 16.08 12.74 5.62
N HIS A 34 15.08 12.97 4.80
CA HIS A 34 13.71 13.24 5.26
C HIS A 34 12.67 12.61 4.35
N TRP A 35 11.48 12.45 4.89
CA TRP A 35 10.25 12.10 4.17
C TRP A 35 9.10 12.96 4.67
N SER A 36 8.31 13.47 3.73
CA SER A 36 7.16 14.31 4.02
C SER A 36 5.88 13.59 3.65
N SER A 37 5.00 13.41 4.62
CA SER A 37 3.62 12.96 4.43
C SER A 37 2.65 14.11 4.71
N PRO A 38 1.38 14.00 4.35
CA PRO A 38 0.40 15.06 4.67
C PRO A 38 0.33 15.40 6.16
N ASN A 39 0.57 14.42 7.04
CA ASN A 39 0.38 14.54 8.48
C ASN A 39 1.67 14.69 9.28
N CYS A 40 2.83 14.43 8.68
CA CYS A 40 4.09 14.39 9.41
C CYS A 40 5.28 14.56 8.46
N THR A 41 6.28 15.31 8.91
CA THR A 41 7.62 15.31 8.32
C THR A 41 8.58 14.57 9.23
N ARG A 42 9.23 13.55 8.71
CA ARG A 42 10.20 12.73 9.42
C ARG A 42 11.61 13.05 8.96
N ILE A 43 12.48 13.37 9.91
CA ILE A 43 13.93 13.54 9.72
C ILE A 43 14.62 12.32 10.29
N VAL A 44 15.60 11.79 9.56
CA VAL A 44 16.32 10.57 9.94
C VAL A 44 17.83 10.79 9.85
N LEU A 45 18.54 10.50 10.94
CA LEU A 45 19.98 10.39 10.96
C LEU A 45 20.38 8.93 11.12
N ASP A 46 21.25 8.46 10.24
CA ASP A 46 21.91 7.16 10.38
C ASP A 46 23.14 7.28 11.26
N LEU A 47 23.20 6.43 12.28
CA LEU A 47 24.27 6.42 13.27
C LEU A 47 24.97 5.06 13.28
N SER A 48 26.28 5.06 13.56
CA SER A 48 27.03 3.81 13.72
C SER A 48 26.60 3.00 14.95
N GLN A 49 26.09 3.67 15.99
CA GLN A 49 25.66 3.08 17.26
C GLN A 49 24.64 3.96 17.99
N GLU A 50 23.98 3.39 19.01
CA GLU A 50 23.11 4.16 19.90
C GLU A 50 23.92 5.09 20.79
N VAL A 51 23.41 6.29 20.96
CA VAL A 51 23.99 7.31 21.86
C VAL A 51 22.87 8.04 22.60
N PRO A 52 23.11 8.48 23.82
CA PRO A 52 22.19 9.37 24.52
C PRO A 52 22.13 10.71 23.76
N PHE A 53 20.97 11.32 23.72
CA PHE A 53 20.80 12.66 23.16
C PHE A 53 20.06 13.58 24.13
N LYS A 54 20.33 14.89 23.98
CA LYS A 54 19.63 15.95 24.71
C LYS A 54 18.83 16.79 23.70
N GLU A 55 17.63 17.17 24.10
CA GLU A 55 16.75 17.99 23.27
C GLU A 55 16.55 19.36 23.91
N PHE A 56 16.65 20.39 23.10
CA PHE A 56 16.42 21.78 23.48
C PHE A 56 15.45 22.41 22.50
N VAL A 57 14.55 23.25 23.00
CA VAL A 57 13.60 23.98 22.17
C VAL A 57 13.82 25.48 22.39
N SER A 58 14.07 26.17 21.30
CA SER A 58 14.36 27.63 21.28
C SER A 58 13.46 28.36 20.29
N ASP A 59 13.64 29.67 20.19
CA ASP A 59 12.89 30.55 19.29
C ASP A 59 11.36 30.37 19.46
N GLN A 60 10.88 30.51 20.72
CA GLN A 60 9.47 30.36 21.10
C GLN A 60 8.83 29.06 20.63
N GLY A 61 9.61 27.99 20.49
CA GLY A 61 9.14 26.66 20.09
C GLY A 61 9.26 26.35 18.60
N SER A 62 9.80 27.24 17.77
CA SER A 62 9.97 27.00 16.34
C SER A 62 11.28 26.28 15.97
N VAL A 63 12.27 26.30 16.86
CA VAL A 63 13.56 25.64 16.66
C VAL A 63 13.72 24.49 17.64
N VAL A 64 14.09 23.30 17.12
CA VAL A 64 14.46 22.12 17.91
C VAL A 64 15.95 21.87 17.71
N GLU A 65 16.69 21.79 18.80
CA GLU A 65 18.10 21.42 18.78
C GLU A 65 18.28 20.08 19.49
N ILE A 66 18.99 19.16 18.86
CA ILE A 66 19.32 17.84 19.44
C ILE A 66 20.85 17.73 19.48
N GLU A 67 21.38 17.48 20.67
CA GLU A 67 22.81 17.28 20.89
C GLU A 67 23.08 15.83 21.31
N PHE A 68 24.10 15.24 20.70
CA PHE A 68 24.57 13.90 20.99
C PHE A 68 26.07 13.75 20.74
N PRO A 69 26.79 12.83 21.45
CA PRO A 69 28.21 12.57 21.21
C PRO A 69 28.41 11.90 19.84
N GLY A 70 29.32 12.42 19.02
CA GLY A 70 29.56 11.85 17.69
C GLY A 70 30.38 12.74 16.76
N VAL A 71 30.66 12.22 15.58
CA VAL A 71 31.33 12.89 14.49
C VAL A 71 30.52 12.78 13.19
N ILE A 72 30.61 13.79 12.35
CA ILE A 72 29.95 13.78 11.03
C ILE A 72 30.83 12.97 10.09
N GLY A 73 30.30 11.88 9.54
CA GLY A 73 30.99 11.03 8.59
C GLY A 73 31.19 11.71 7.23
N ARG A 74 32.23 11.32 6.53
CA ARG A 74 32.57 11.87 5.23
C ARG A 74 31.42 11.64 4.23
N GLY A 75 30.98 12.69 3.57
CA GLY A 75 29.88 12.63 2.58
C GLY A 75 28.47 12.76 3.17
N THR A 76 28.33 12.89 4.50
CA THR A 76 27.04 13.18 5.11
C THR A 76 26.63 14.61 4.79
N PRO A 77 25.38 14.85 4.30
CA PRO A 77 24.89 16.21 4.11
C PRO A 77 24.84 16.98 5.43
N GLU A 78 25.42 18.17 5.44
CA GLU A 78 25.39 19.04 6.63
C GLU A 78 24.10 19.87 6.73
N SER A 79 23.32 19.93 5.69
CA SER A 79 22.02 20.60 5.69
C SER A 79 21.03 20.01 4.70
N LEU A 80 19.74 20.10 5.04
CA LEU A 80 18.60 19.77 4.18
C LEU A 80 17.61 20.93 4.17
N LYS A 81 17.27 21.44 2.99
CA LYS A 81 16.14 22.36 2.80
C LYS A 81 14.90 21.54 2.51
N VAL A 82 14.00 21.40 3.48
CA VAL A 82 12.81 20.57 3.37
C VAL A 82 11.67 21.33 2.71
N LYS A 83 11.27 22.49 3.26
CA LYS A 83 10.26 23.41 2.70
C LYS A 83 8.92 22.75 2.33
N ASP A 84 8.46 21.83 3.14
CA ASP A 84 7.22 21.07 2.92
C ASP A 84 5.99 21.64 3.65
N GLY A 85 6.13 22.82 4.23
CA GLY A 85 5.10 23.47 5.04
C GLY A 85 5.11 23.04 6.52
N THR A 86 5.92 22.07 6.89
CA THR A 86 6.08 21.56 8.28
C THR A 86 7.49 21.88 8.80
N VAL A 87 8.51 21.52 8.04
CA VAL A 87 9.92 21.80 8.34
C VAL A 87 10.50 22.69 7.25
N GLU A 88 11.22 23.74 7.64
CA GLU A 88 11.90 24.62 6.71
C GLU A 88 13.29 24.09 6.35
N GLU A 89 14.08 23.82 7.37
CA GLU A 89 15.47 23.43 7.21
C GLU A 89 15.96 22.58 8.38
N VAL A 90 16.91 21.70 8.09
CA VAL A 90 17.68 20.94 9.08
C VAL A 90 19.16 21.17 8.82
N ARG A 91 19.95 21.36 9.87
CA ARG A 91 21.40 21.53 9.80
C ARG A 91 22.10 20.64 10.82
N LEU A 92 23.21 20.06 10.40
CA LEU A 92 24.15 19.36 11.29
C LEU A 92 25.40 20.21 11.45
N LYS A 93 25.86 20.35 12.68
CA LYS A 93 27.13 21.02 13.00
C LYS A 93 27.91 20.22 14.03
N ALA A 94 29.20 20.07 13.81
CA ALA A 94 30.09 19.64 14.85
C ALA A 94 30.15 20.75 15.93
N SER A 95 29.94 20.37 17.17
CA SER A 95 30.08 21.20 18.36
C SER A 95 31.43 20.95 19.01
N GLN A 96 31.80 21.75 20.03
CA GLN A 96 33.03 21.54 20.76
C GLN A 96 32.98 20.19 21.50
N ARG A 97 34.15 19.52 21.66
CA ARG A 97 34.35 18.30 22.46
C ARG A 97 33.70 17.00 21.88
N GLY A 98 33.64 16.83 20.54
CA GLY A 98 33.13 15.57 19.96
C GLY A 98 31.61 15.41 20.09
N TRP A 99 30.86 16.51 20.12
CA TRP A 99 29.42 16.53 20.07
C TRP A 99 28.92 17.01 18.72
N ILE A 100 27.77 16.47 18.30
CA ILE A 100 27.02 16.94 17.13
C ILE A 100 25.79 17.68 17.62
N ARG A 101 25.50 18.79 16.98
CA ARG A 101 24.25 19.52 17.14
C ARG A 101 23.45 19.43 15.83
N LEU A 102 22.28 18.82 15.92
CA LEU A 102 21.25 18.93 14.90
C LEU A 102 20.36 20.12 15.24
N TRP A 103 20.21 21.03 14.29
CA TRP A 103 19.33 22.17 14.36
C TRP A 103 18.19 21.97 13.35
N LEU A 104 16.92 22.00 13.81
CA LEU A 104 15.72 21.83 12.99
C LEU A 104 14.81 23.02 13.16
N LYS A 105 14.46 23.69 12.07
CA LYS A 105 13.51 24.78 12.05
C LYS A 105 12.16 24.34 11.53
N LYS A 106 11.14 24.43 12.39
CA LYS A 106 9.73 24.19 12.06
C LYS A 106 9.13 25.43 11.41
N SER A 107 8.16 25.25 10.52
CA SER A 107 7.42 26.38 9.90
C SER A 107 6.52 27.12 10.90
N SER A 108 6.18 26.48 12.03
CA SER A 108 5.39 27.06 13.13
C SER A 108 5.79 26.49 14.46
N SER A 109 5.81 27.32 15.49
CA SER A 109 6.04 26.90 16.89
C SER A 109 4.95 25.97 17.44
N LYS A 110 3.75 26.01 16.87
CA LYS A 110 2.61 25.16 17.28
C LYS A 110 2.74 23.71 16.84
N LEU A 111 3.64 23.38 15.92
CA LEU A 111 3.84 22.02 15.47
C LEU A 111 4.52 21.19 16.55
N LYS A 112 3.91 20.07 16.90
CA LYS A 112 4.48 19.11 17.83
C LYS A 112 5.61 18.35 17.14
N HIS A 113 6.58 17.91 17.93
CA HIS A 113 7.64 17.03 17.46
C HIS A 113 7.95 15.97 18.50
N THR A 114 8.58 14.91 18.06
CA THR A 114 9.03 13.81 18.91
C THR A 114 10.36 13.30 18.37
N ALA A 115 11.39 13.22 19.22
CA ALA A 115 12.67 12.63 18.88
C ALA A 115 12.85 11.29 19.59
N PHE A 116 13.39 10.29 18.90
CA PHE A 116 13.64 8.96 19.47
C PHE A 116 14.69 8.19 18.69
N MET A 117 15.33 7.23 19.38
CA MET A 117 16.32 6.35 18.79
C MET A 117 15.68 5.02 18.37
N LEU A 118 16.08 4.51 17.23
CA LEU A 118 15.75 3.16 16.77
C LEU A 118 17.01 2.31 16.71
N PRO A 119 16.98 1.09 17.26
CA PRO A 119 18.11 0.18 17.22
C PRO A 119 18.41 -0.29 15.79
N ARG A 120 19.52 -0.94 15.61
CA ARG A 120 19.89 -1.62 14.37
C ARG A 120 18.90 -2.77 14.09
N VAL A 121 18.27 -2.76 12.92
CA VAL A 121 17.27 -3.78 12.51
C VAL A 121 17.44 -4.10 11.02
N ASN A 122 17.40 -5.36 10.66
CA ASN A 122 17.39 -5.86 9.27
C ASN A 122 18.45 -5.22 8.36
N GLY A 123 19.70 -5.13 8.86
CA GLY A 123 20.81 -4.53 8.12
C GLY A 123 20.82 -3.01 8.07
N ARG A 124 19.81 -2.34 8.63
CA ARG A 124 19.76 -0.89 8.78
C ARG A 124 20.57 -0.43 9.98
N PRO A 125 21.26 0.72 9.89
CA PRO A 125 22.00 1.30 11.00
C PRO A 125 21.05 1.71 12.14
N VAL A 126 21.63 2.06 13.29
CA VAL A 126 20.93 2.81 14.33
C VAL A 126 20.43 4.12 13.73
N ARG A 127 19.24 4.58 14.11
CA ARG A 127 18.64 5.80 13.55
C ARG A 127 18.11 6.71 14.65
N LEU A 128 18.50 7.96 14.62
CA LEU A 128 17.80 9.02 15.35
C LEU A 128 16.71 9.56 14.46
N MET A 129 15.47 9.44 14.91
CA MET A 129 14.26 9.86 14.22
C MET A 129 13.72 11.12 14.86
N ILE A 130 13.26 12.08 14.04
CA ILE A 130 12.56 13.27 14.51
C ILE A 130 11.32 13.42 13.66
N ASP A 131 10.17 13.25 14.29
CA ASP A 131 8.86 13.41 13.67
C ASP A 131 8.28 14.77 14.03
N VAL A 132 7.92 15.57 13.03
CA VAL A 132 7.22 16.84 13.20
C VAL A 132 5.82 16.70 12.65
N GLU A 133 4.81 16.75 13.52
CA GLU A 133 3.41 16.55 13.16
C GLU A 133 2.84 17.76 12.43
N ASN A 134 2.04 17.51 11.38
CA ASN A 134 1.24 18.52 10.68
C ASN A 134 -0.26 18.26 10.91
N PRO A 135 -0.87 18.83 11.94
CA PRO A 135 -2.29 18.61 12.22
C PRO A 135 -3.22 19.18 11.14
N GLN A 136 -2.77 20.15 10.34
CA GLN A 136 -3.55 20.72 9.24
C GLN A 136 -3.67 19.78 8.03
N GLY A 137 -2.78 18.82 7.89
CA GLY A 137 -2.84 17.79 6.85
C GLY A 137 -4.01 16.81 7.03
N ARG A 138 -4.47 16.62 8.27
CA ARG A 138 -5.63 15.77 8.60
C ARG A 138 -6.97 16.32 8.09
N GLY A 139 -7.07 17.61 7.74
CA GLY A 139 -8.34 18.28 7.41
C GLY A 139 -8.61 18.48 5.91
N LYS A 140 -7.66 18.21 5.02
CA LYS A 140 -7.83 18.55 3.59
C LYS A 140 -8.45 17.43 2.74
N GLU A 141 -8.64 16.25 3.30
CA GLU A 141 -9.33 15.12 2.64
C GLU A 141 -10.43 14.55 3.56
N ALA A 142 -11.28 15.40 4.12
CA ALA A 142 -12.52 14.96 4.75
C ALA A 142 -13.37 14.20 3.72
N PRO A 143 -14.07 13.11 4.09
CA PRO A 143 -15.02 12.46 3.21
C PRO A 143 -16.01 13.52 2.71
N MET A 144 -16.11 13.69 1.40
CA MET A 144 -17.11 14.57 0.82
C MET A 144 -18.48 14.04 1.28
N GLU A 145 -19.16 14.79 2.15
CA GLU A 145 -20.52 14.49 2.59
C GLU A 145 -21.37 14.27 1.34
N VAL A 146 -21.87 13.05 1.20
CA VAL A 146 -22.95 12.77 0.26
C VAL A 146 -24.14 13.55 0.78
N SER A 147 -24.42 14.68 0.17
CA SER A 147 -25.60 15.50 0.44
C SER A 147 -26.85 14.64 0.32
N SER A 148 -27.32 14.13 1.45
CA SER A 148 -28.65 13.55 1.57
C SER A 148 -29.65 14.70 1.57
N ARG A 149 -30.24 14.98 0.40
CA ARG A 149 -31.44 15.83 0.34
C ARG A 149 -32.50 15.20 1.22
N LYS A 150 -32.81 15.87 2.34
CA LYS A 150 -34.00 15.63 3.13
C LYS A 150 -35.24 15.89 2.23
N GLY A 151 -35.91 14.83 1.86
CA GLY A 151 -37.26 14.86 1.31
C GLY A 151 -38.23 14.44 2.40
N GLU A 152 -39.27 15.25 2.55
CA GLU A 152 -40.27 15.21 3.60
C GLU A 152 -41.08 13.90 3.65
N SER A 153 -41.53 13.62 4.87
CA SER A 153 -42.37 12.52 5.29
C SER A 153 -43.67 12.38 4.53
N HIS A 154 -43.99 11.16 4.04
CA HIS A 154 -45.35 10.64 4.02
C HIS A 154 -45.37 9.15 4.42
N SER A 155 -45.92 8.93 5.57
CA SER A 155 -46.30 7.62 6.10
C SER A 155 -47.27 6.90 5.17
N ARG A 156 -46.92 5.66 4.77
CA ARG A 156 -47.90 4.57 4.57
C ARG A 156 -47.23 3.21 4.33
N ARG A 157 -47.57 2.28 5.24
CA ARG A 157 -47.77 0.85 5.05
C ARG A 157 -46.54 -0.05 4.73
N ALA A 158 -46.15 -0.77 5.78
CA ALA A 158 -45.22 -1.88 5.71
C ALA A 158 -45.79 -2.99 4.81
N GLU A 159 -45.04 -3.32 3.76
CA GLU A 159 -45.17 -4.59 3.05
C GLU A 159 -43.77 -5.11 2.70
N ASN A 160 -43.54 -6.36 3.05
CA ASN A 160 -42.30 -7.09 2.94
C ASN A 160 -41.70 -7.05 1.54
N LEU A 161 -40.67 -6.23 1.36
CA LEU A 161 -39.75 -6.33 0.23
C LEU A 161 -38.32 -6.42 0.80
N ARG A 162 -37.67 -7.54 0.60
CA ARG A 162 -36.23 -7.67 0.82
C ARG A 162 -35.55 -6.55 0.03
N PRO A 163 -34.67 -5.73 0.64
CA PRO A 163 -33.96 -4.73 -0.13
C PRO A 163 -33.07 -5.44 -1.13
N GLY A 164 -33.31 -5.23 -2.41
CA GLY A 164 -32.34 -5.50 -3.47
C GLY A 164 -31.07 -4.66 -3.21
N PRO A 165 -29.90 -5.06 -3.71
CA PRO A 165 -28.65 -4.38 -3.43
C PRO A 165 -28.79 -2.90 -3.81
N SER A 166 -28.57 -2.02 -2.86
CA SER A 166 -28.51 -0.57 -3.08
C SER A 166 -27.38 -0.30 -4.08
N GLN A 167 -27.70 0.28 -5.24
CA GLN A 167 -26.74 0.70 -6.26
C GLN A 167 -25.94 1.93 -5.80
N GLY A 168 -25.25 1.85 -4.67
CA GLY A 168 -24.30 2.86 -4.22
C GLY A 168 -22.92 2.61 -4.85
N VAL A 169 -22.17 3.67 -5.12
CA VAL A 169 -20.76 3.59 -5.55
C VAL A 169 -19.96 2.86 -4.48
N LYS A 170 -19.28 1.77 -4.84
CA LYS A 170 -18.47 0.95 -3.93
C LYS A 170 -17.14 1.61 -3.64
N VAL A 171 -16.71 1.60 -2.39
CA VAL A 171 -15.44 2.21 -1.93
C VAL A 171 -14.36 1.13 -1.83
N ILE A 172 -13.30 1.30 -2.61
CA ILE A 172 -12.14 0.41 -2.61
C ILE A 172 -10.95 1.17 -2.03
N VAL A 173 -10.40 0.72 -0.92
CA VAL A 173 -9.12 1.25 -0.42
C VAL A 173 -7.99 0.39 -0.94
N ILE A 174 -7.06 1.03 -1.64
CA ILE A 174 -5.86 0.44 -2.21
C ILE A 174 -4.69 0.89 -1.37
N ASP A 175 -3.90 -0.05 -0.90
CA ASP A 175 -2.75 0.21 -0.05
C ASP A 175 -1.46 -0.13 -0.81
N PRO A 176 -0.74 0.87 -1.34
CA PRO A 176 0.61 0.62 -1.85
C PRO A 176 1.54 0.26 -0.68
N GLY A 177 2.06 -0.97 -0.64
CA GLY A 177 2.96 -1.42 0.43
C GLY A 177 4.18 -0.52 0.60
N HIS A 178 4.83 -0.57 1.78
CA HIS A 178 6.07 0.15 2.07
C HIS A 178 5.97 1.68 1.94
N GLY A 179 7.09 2.35 1.63
CA GLY A 179 7.16 3.81 1.42
C GLY A 179 8.14 4.51 2.38
N GLY A 180 8.63 5.68 1.98
CA GLY A 180 9.57 6.47 2.77
C GLY A 180 10.83 5.68 3.13
N GLU A 181 11.07 5.49 4.43
CA GLU A 181 12.20 4.72 4.97
C GLU A 181 12.17 3.25 4.57
N ASP A 182 11.02 2.68 4.34
CA ASP A 182 10.88 1.29 3.95
C ASP A 182 10.83 1.15 2.42
N PRO A 183 11.91 0.67 1.77
CA PRO A 183 11.93 0.48 0.32
C PRO A 183 11.17 -0.76 -0.11
N GLY A 184 10.81 -1.69 0.80
CA GLY A 184 10.42 -3.05 0.46
C GLY A 184 11.56 -3.86 -0.14
N ALA A 185 11.24 -4.77 -1.03
CA ALA A 185 12.20 -5.52 -1.84
C ALA A 185 12.99 -4.59 -2.78
N ILE A 186 14.24 -4.97 -3.06
CA ILE A 186 15.09 -4.27 -4.02
C ILE A 186 15.50 -5.27 -5.09
N GLY A 187 15.14 -4.99 -6.34
CA GLY A 187 15.49 -5.78 -7.51
C GLY A 187 16.97 -5.73 -7.84
N ALA A 188 17.38 -6.59 -8.77
CA ALA A 188 18.78 -6.70 -9.17
C ALA A 188 19.32 -5.42 -9.83
N THR A 189 18.46 -4.63 -10.47
CA THR A 189 18.82 -3.35 -11.11
C THR A 189 18.63 -2.15 -10.18
N GLY A 190 18.24 -2.38 -8.92
CA GLY A 190 18.00 -1.34 -7.92
C GLY A 190 16.56 -0.80 -7.90
N VAL A 191 15.65 -1.40 -8.65
CA VAL A 191 14.21 -1.09 -8.60
C VAL A 191 13.69 -1.40 -7.21
N LYS A 192 13.00 -0.46 -6.60
CA LYS A 192 12.44 -0.59 -5.25
C LYS A 192 10.96 -0.97 -5.32
N GLU A 193 10.55 -1.87 -4.45
CA GLU A 193 9.15 -2.30 -4.34
C GLU A 193 8.20 -1.13 -4.13
N LYS A 194 8.52 -0.23 -3.18
CA LYS A 194 7.69 0.93 -2.86
C LYS A 194 7.31 1.80 -4.07
N ASP A 195 8.20 1.90 -5.07
CA ASP A 195 7.99 2.72 -6.26
C ASP A 195 7.10 1.99 -7.29
N VAL A 196 7.34 0.69 -7.46
CA VAL A 196 6.57 -0.17 -8.36
C VAL A 196 5.12 -0.28 -7.88
N VAL A 197 4.92 -0.61 -6.61
CA VAL A 197 3.57 -0.80 -6.05
C VAL A 197 2.79 0.51 -5.99
N LEU A 198 3.45 1.64 -5.75
CA LEU A 198 2.80 2.96 -5.83
C LEU A 198 2.30 3.23 -7.25
N THR A 199 3.13 2.95 -8.25
CA THR A 199 2.77 3.14 -9.67
C THR A 199 1.60 2.27 -10.08
N ILE A 200 1.62 0.98 -9.72
CA ILE A 200 0.53 0.03 -10.00
C ILE A 200 -0.76 0.46 -9.28
N SER A 201 -0.67 0.82 -8.02
CA SER A 201 -1.82 1.26 -7.21
C SER A 201 -2.47 2.54 -7.76
N GLN A 202 -1.68 3.51 -8.21
CA GLN A 202 -2.18 4.73 -8.86
C GLN A 202 -2.87 4.43 -10.20
N LYS A 203 -2.38 3.45 -10.96
CA LYS A 203 -3.04 2.99 -12.19
C LYS A 203 -4.34 2.27 -11.86
N LEU A 204 -4.34 1.41 -10.82
CA LEU A 204 -5.52 0.69 -10.37
C LEU A 204 -6.62 1.65 -9.88
N GLN A 205 -6.24 2.68 -9.12
CA GLN A 205 -7.16 3.74 -8.71
C GLN A 205 -7.85 4.36 -9.93
N ARG A 206 -7.06 4.82 -10.92
CA ARG A 206 -7.62 5.46 -12.13
C ARG A 206 -8.51 4.52 -12.92
N GLU A 207 -8.13 3.25 -13.06
CA GLU A 207 -8.91 2.24 -13.80
C GLU A 207 -10.26 1.97 -13.11
N LEU A 208 -10.27 1.77 -11.79
CA LEU A 208 -11.50 1.58 -11.03
C LEU A 208 -12.42 2.81 -11.13
N GLU A 209 -11.88 4.00 -10.94
CA GLU A 209 -12.66 5.26 -11.03
C GLU A 209 -13.19 5.52 -12.44
N SER A 210 -12.43 5.15 -13.49
CA SER A 210 -12.86 5.31 -14.89
C SER A 210 -14.13 4.52 -15.23
N THR A 211 -14.42 3.45 -14.47
CA THR A 211 -15.66 2.68 -14.65
C THR A 211 -16.92 3.43 -14.21
N GLY A 212 -16.77 4.48 -13.39
CA GLY A 212 -17.91 5.20 -12.76
C GLY A 212 -18.66 4.37 -11.71
N LYS A 213 -18.21 3.16 -11.39
CA LYS A 213 -18.85 2.22 -10.44
C LYS A 213 -18.16 2.20 -9.09
N PHE A 214 -16.90 2.63 -9.03
CA PHE A 214 -16.08 2.58 -7.83
C PHE A 214 -15.54 3.96 -7.46
N ARG A 215 -15.40 4.18 -6.18
CA ARG A 215 -14.56 5.22 -5.59
C ARG A 215 -13.31 4.53 -5.06
N ALA A 216 -12.15 4.87 -5.57
CA ALA A 216 -10.89 4.27 -5.15
C ALA A 216 -10.05 5.26 -4.35
N VAL A 217 -9.57 4.84 -3.18
CA VAL A 217 -8.78 5.65 -2.26
C VAL A 217 -7.42 4.99 -2.04
N LEU A 218 -6.34 5.75 -2.20
CA LEU A 218 -5.00 5.30 -1.88
C LEU A 218 -4.66 5.62 -0.43
N THR A 219 -4.05 4.67 0.31
CA THR A 219 -3.52 4.95 1.65
C THR A 219 -2.36 5.94 1.57
N ARG A 220 -1.47 5.83 0.57
CA ARG A 220 -0.43 6.81 0.25
C ARG A 220 -0.43 7.17 -1.22
N LYS A 221 -0.19 8.45 -1.52
CA LYS A 221 -0.13 9.00 -2.88
C LYS A 221 1.30 9.36 -3.33
N GLY A 222 2.26 9.26 -2.41
CA GLY A 222 3.68 9.61 -2.61
C GLY A 222 4.62 8.67 -1.87
N ASP A 223 5.91 9.00 -1.90
CA ASP A 223 6.95 8.24 -1.22
C ASP A 223 7.09 8.68 0.25
N TYR A 224 6.20 8.18 1.09
CA TYR A 224 6.24 8.30 2.54
C TYR A 224 5.71 7.03 3.20
N PHE A 225 6.18 6.75 4.41
CA PHE A 225 5.78 5.59 5.19
C PHE A 225 4.46 5.87 5.93
N ILE A 226 3.59 4.88 5.96
CA ILE A 226 2.38 4.85 6.79
C ILE A 226 2.45 3.60 7.66
N PRO A 227 2.33 3.72 9.00
CA PRO A 227 2.25 2.57 9.90
C PRO A 227 1.14 1.60 9.51
N LEU A 228 1.38 0.29 9.67
CA LEU A 228 0.40 -0.74 9.25
C LEU A 228 -0.98 -0.54 9.88
N ARG A 229 -1.03 -0.14 11.15
CA ARG A 229 -2.27 0.21 11.86
C ARG A 229 -3.03 1.38 11.21
N ASP A 230 -2.30 2.40 10.76
CA ASP A 230 -2.92 3.58 10.13
C ASP A 230 -3.47 3.28 8.74
N ARG A 231 -2.89 2.31 8.01
CA ARG A 231 -3.45 1.84 6.71
C ARG A 231 -4.83 1.22 6.91
N VAL A 232 -4.98 0.39 7.95
CA VAL A 232 -6.28 -0.19 8.35
C VAL A 232 -7.25 0.91 8.80
N ARG A 233 -6.78 1.87 9.61
CA ARG A 233 -7.60 3.01 10.06
C ARG A 233 -8.14 3.83 8.89
N ILE A 234 -7.34 4.08 7.85
CA ILE A 234 -7.78 4.76 6.63
C ILE A 234 -8.92 3.98 5.96
N ALA A 235 -8.84 2.64 5.89
CA ALA A 235 -9.92 1.84 5.32
C ALA A 235 -11.24 2.02 6.10
N HIS A 236 -11.19 2.04 7.43
CA HIS A 236 -12.37 2.32 8.26
C HIS A 236 -12.90 3.75 8.11
N GLU A 237 -12.03 4.77 8.07
CA GLU A 237 -12.41 6.17 7.90
C GLU A 237 -13.19 6.39 6.59
N TYR A 238 -12.78 5.72 5.51
CA TYR A 238 -13.46 5.79 4.24
C TYR A 238 -14.63 4.80 4.10
N LYS A 239 -14.93 3.98 5.13
CA LYS A 239 -15.96 2.94 5.12
C LYS A 239 -15.81 2.04 3.90
N ALA A 240 -14.62 1.49 3.73
CA ALA A 240 -14.27 0.69 2.57
C ALA A 240 -15.15 -0.57 2.45
N ASP A 241 -15.63 -0.87 1.23
CA ASP A 241 -16.23 -2.16 0.91
C ASP A 241 -15.17 -3.25 0.71
N LEU A 242 -13.93 -2.86 0.32
CA LEU A 242 -12.76 -3.72 0.18
C LEU A 242 -11.46 -2.99 0.53
N PHE A 243 -10.49 -3.74 1.06
CA PHE A 243 -9.11 -3.30 1.24
C PHE A 243 -8.15 -4.21 0.47
N ILE A 244 -7.28 -3.62 -0.36
CA ILE A 244 -6.33 -4.36 -1.20
C ILE A 244 -4.95 -3.77 -1.00
N SER A 245 -4.05 -4.50 -0.32
CA SER A 245 -2.64 -4.13 -0.21
C SER A 245 -1.85 -4.72 -1.38
N ILE A 246 -1.08 -3.89 -2.07
CA ILE A 246 -0.30 -4.27 -3.27
C ILE A 246 1.17 -4.32 -2.91
N HIS A 247 1.79 -5.45 -3.18
CA HIS A 247 3.18 -5.78 -2.90
C HIS A 247 3.88 -6.41 -4.11
N ALA A 248 5.21 -6.49 -4.09
CA ALA A 248 6.06 -7.12 -5.11
C ALA A 248 7.30 -7.70 -4.44
N ASP A 249 7.14 -8.86 -3.82
CA ASP A 249 8.05 -9.51 -2.88
C ASP A 249 9.46 -9.81 -3.43
N SER A 250 10.31 -10.26 -2.56
CA SER A 250 11.60 -10.87 -2.89
C SER A 250 11.72 -12.27 -2.29
N SER A 251 12.34 -13.17 -3.02
CA SER A 251 12.63 -14.53 -2.57
C SER A 251 14.15 -14.78 -2.58
N PRO A 252 14.69 -15.55 -1.63
CA PRO A 252 16.06 -16.02 -1.70
C PRO A 252 16.34 -16.84 -2.97
N ARG A 253 15.32 -17.50 -3.52
CA ARG A 253 15.40 -18.23 -4.79
C ARG A 253 15.03 -17.29 -5.92
N ARG A 254 16.00 -16.91 -6.74
CA ARG A 254 15.80 -15.96 -7.87
C ARG A 254 14.86 -16.49 -8.97
N GLU A 255 14.59 -17.80 -8.99
CA GLU A 255 13.65 -18.44 -9.92
C GLU A 255 12.19 -18.26 -9.48
N THR A 256 11.95 -17.86 -8.22
CA THR A 256 10.59 -17.61 -7.71
C THR A 256 9.93 -16.53 -8.52
N ARG A 257 8.71 -16.82 -8.99
CA ARG A 257 7.93 -15.92 -9.85
C ARG A 257 6.45 -16.19 -9.72
N GLY A 258 5.65 -15.28 -10.25
CA GLY A 258 4.19 -15.37 -10.31
C GLY A 258 3.48 -14.63 -9.21
N ALA A 259 2.27 -14.15 -9.51
CA ALA A 259 1.42 -13.48 -8.55
C ALA A 259 0.89 -14.45 -7.48
N SER A 260 0.62 -13.93 -6.30
CA SER A 260 -0.03 -14.66 -5.20
C SER A 260 -0.90 -13.73 -4.37
N VAL A 261 -1.90 -14.29 -3.69
CA VAL A 261 -2.81 -13.53 -2.84
C VAL A 261 -2.81 -14.14 -1.44
N TYR A 262 -2.80 -13.27 -0.45
CA TYR A 262 -2.77 -13.62 0.96
C TYR A 262 -3.93 -12.99 1.70
N CYS A 263 -4.46 -13.73 2.69
CA CYS A 263 -5.52 -13.30 3.59
C CYS A 263 -5.06 -13.40 5.03
N LEU A 264 -5.77 -12.72 5.93
CA LEU A 264 -5.52 -12.83 7.37
C LEU A 264 -5.82 -14.25 7.87
N SER A 265 -4.98 -14.74 8.78
CA SER A 265 -5.29 -15.86 9.69
C SER A 265 -4.98 -15.46 11.12
N LEU A 266 -5.86 -15.85 12.03
CA LEU A 266 -5.69 -15.66 13.47
C LEU A 266 -5.13 -16.92 14.15
N SER A 267 -5.23 -18.08 13.49
CA SER A 267 -4.86 -19.39 14.04
C SER A 267 -3.53 -19.94 13.54
N GLY A 268 -2.77 -19.15 12.79
CA GLY A 268 -1.47 -19.54 12.23
C GLY A 268 -1.41 -19.39 10.70
N ALA A 269 -0.27 -19.73 10.10
CA ALA A 269 -0.05 -19.63 8.67
C ALA A 269 -0.42 -20.92 7.92
N THR A 270 -0.85 -20.80 6.67
CA THR A 270 -1.15 -21.94 5.79
C THR A 270 0.09 -22.82 5.55
N ASP A 271 1.24 -22.19 5.45
CA ASP A 271 2.55 -22.84 5.31
C ASP A 271 3.68 -21.91 5.79
N GLU A 272 4.90 -22.47 5.86
CA GLU A 272 6.08 -21.76 6.34
C GLU A 272 6.43 -20.54 5.48
N ALA A 273 6.22 -20.61 4.16
CA ALA A 273 6.49 -19.49 3.28
C ALA A 273 5.54 -18.31 3.55
N ALA A 274 4.26 -18.58 3.80
CA ALA A 274 3.29 -17.56 4.19
C ALA A 274 3.61 -16.95 5.56
N ARG A 275 4.09 -17.76 6.52
CA ARG A 275 4.55 -17.28 7.83
C ARG A 275 5.72 -16.31 7.71
N ILE A 276 6.75 -16.72 6.96
CA ILE A 276 7.96 -15.89 6.75
C ILE A 276 7.60 -14.58 6.05
N LEU A 277 6.73 -14.63 5.03
CA LEU A 277 6.26 -13.42 4.35
C LEU A 277 5.55 -12.49 5.32
N ALA A 278 4.61 -13.00 6.12
CA ALA A 278 3.89 -12.17 7.09
C ALA A 278 4.82 -11.53 8.12
N GLU A 279 5.82 -12.26 8.59
CA GLU A 279 6.84 -11.71 9.50
C GLU A 279 7.66 -10.59 8.83
N LYS A 280 8.05 -10.79 7.58
CA LYS A 280 8.76 -9.79 6.78
C LYS A 280 7.92 -8.52 6.61
N GLU A 281 6.68 -8.66 6.15
CA GLU A 281 5.78 -7.53 5.94
C GLU A 281 5.40 -6.82 7.26
N ASN A 282 5.20 -7.57 8.34
CA ASN A 282 4.97 -7.00 9.67
C ASN A 282 6.18 -6.23 10.22
N ALA A 283 7.40 -6.56 9.79
CA ALA A 283 8.61 -5.83 10.16
C ALA A 283 8.72 -4.44 9.48
N SER A 284 7.85 -4.14 8.53
CA SER A 284 7.75 -2.83 7.87
C SER A 284 7.62 -1.68 8.86
N ASP A 285 6.84 -1.86 9.94
CA ASP A 285 6.70 -0.87 11.01
C ASP A 285 8.05 -0.54 11.68
N LEU A 286 8.88 -1.54 11.96
CA LEU A 286 10.22 -1.32 12.54
C LEU A 286 11.15 -0.62 11.56
N ILE A 287 11.08 -1.01 10.27
CA ILE A 287 11.89 -0.39 9.22
C ILE A 287 11.43 1.05 9.02
N GLY A 288 10.13 1.29 8.97
CA GLY A 288 9.50 2.59 8.82
C GLY A 288 9.61 3.49 10.06
N GLY A 289 10.13 2.98 11.17
CA GLY A 289 10.40 3.77 12.37
C GLY A 289 9.19 3.94 13.29
N VAL A 290 8.34 2.94 13.40
CA VAL A 290 7.26 2.91 14.41
C VAL A 290 7.83 2.34 15.70
N ARG A 291 7.58 3.02 16.83
CA ARG A 291 7.86 2.45 18.15
C ARG A 291 6.91 1.30 18.40
N LEU A 292 7.44 0.14 18.76
CA LEU A 292 6.63 -0.94 19.32
C LEU A 292 6.30 -0.56 20.76
N THR A 293 5.25 0.19 20.98
CA THR A 293 4.59 0.25 22.28
C THR A 293 3.74 -1.01 22.39
N ASP A 294 3.73 -1.64 23.56
CA ASP A 294 2.87 -2.79 23.85
C ASP A 294 1.40 -2.37 23.72
N ASP A 295 0.88 -2.43 22.53
CA ASP A 295 -0.54 -2.26 22.26
C ASP A 295 -1.27 -3.55 22.69
N HIS A 296 -1.64 -3.58 23.96
CA HIS A 296 -2.67 -4.49 24.44
C HIS A 296 -4.02 -4.01 23.90
N ASP A 297 -4.35 -4.40 22.68
CA ASP A 297 -5.72 -4.26 22.17
C ASP A 297 -6.63 -5.26 22.89
N VAL A 298 -7.24 -4.76 23.99
CA VAL A 298 -8.25 -5.48 24.76
C VAL A 298 -9.62 -5.10 24.19
N ASN A 299 -10.10 -5.85 23.21
CA ASN A 299 -11.55 -5.93 22.90
C ASN A 299 -11.82 -7.19 22.06
N THR A 300 -11.88 -8.37 22.72
CA THR A 300 -11.64 -9.64 22.03
C THR A 300 -12.89 -10.49 21.72
N ILE A 301 -14.06 -10.24 22.23
CA ILE A 301 -15.13 -11.28 22.20
C ILE A 301 -16.24 -11.04 21.15
N LEU A 302 -16.59 -9.83 20.81
CA LEU A 302 -17.56 -9.53 19.73
C LEU A 302 -16.92 -9.49 18.33
N VAL A 303 -15.61 -9.39 18.29
CA VAL A 303 -14.78 -9.30 17.07
C VAL A 303 -14.71 -10.66 16.36
N ASP A 304 -14.75 -11.80 17.07
CA ASP A 304 -14.46 -13.12 16.50
C ASP A 304 -15.48 -13.62 15.46
N LEU A 305 -16.77 -13.37 15.65
CA LEU A 305 -17.81 -13.83 14.71
C LEU A 305 -17.84 -12.98 13.43
N LEU A 306 -17.78 -11.68 13.56
CA LEU A 306 -17.70 -10.75 12.41
C LEU A 306 -16.41 -11.00 11.63
N GLN A 307 -15.30 -11.22 12.33
CA GLN A 307 -14.00 -11.47 11.74
C GLN A 307 -13.95 -12.78 10.96
N THR A 308 -14.65 -13.85 11.43
CA THR A 308 -14.74 -15.13 10.69
C THR A 308 -15.44 -14.95 9.34
N GLN A 309 -16.55 -14.22 9.29
CA GLN A 309 -17.25 -13.93 8.02
C GLN A 309 -16.38 -13.09 7.08
N THR A 310 -15.72 -12.06 7.60
CA THR A 310 -14.83 -11.19 6.84
C THR A 310 -13.62 -11.93 6.28
N ILE A 311 -13.04 -12.88 7.05
CA ILE A 311 -11.95 -13.74 6.56
C ILE A 311 -12.44 -14.64 5.41
N ASN A 312 -13.66 -15.23 5.51
CA ASN A 312 -14.24 -16.03 4.44
C ASN A 312 -14.48 -15.19 3.17
N ASP A 313 -14.98 -13.98 3.32
CA ASP A 313 -15.14 -13.04 2.20
C ASP A 313 -13.79 -12.62 1.61
N SER A 314 -12.76 -12.45 2.44
CA SER A 314 -11.38 -12.19 1.97
C SER A 314 -10.81 -13.37 1.17
N LEU A 315 -11.04 -14.61 1.61
CA LEU A 315 -10.64 -15.82 0.88
C LEU A 315 -11.34 -15.91 -0.49
N ARG A 316 -12.65 -15.61 -0.53
CA ARG A 316 -13.42 -15.58 -1.77
C ARG A 316 -12.90 -14.49 -2.72
N LEU A 317 -12.65 -13.28 -2.19
CA LEU A 317 -12.02 -12.18 -2.95
C LEU A 317 -10.66 -12.63 -3.49
N GLY A 318 -9.81 -13.21 -2.64
CA GLY A 318 -8.48 -13.69 -3.02
C GLY A 318 -8.52 -14.72 -4.14
N SER A 319 -9.47 -15.66 -4.11
CA SER A 319 -9.64 -16.66 -5.18
C SER A 319 -10.04 -16.00 -6.50
N VAL A 320 -10.99 -15.06 -6.49
CA VAL A 320 -11.42 -14.33 -7.69
C VAL A 320 -10.30 -13.48 -8.27
N LEU A 321 -9.47 -12.85 -7.41
CA LEU A 321 -8.31 -12.08 -7.87
C LEU A 321 -7.23 -12.98 -8.47
N LEU A 322 -6.95 -14.16 -7.88
CA LEU A 322 -6.01 -15.13 -8.45
C LEU A 322 -6.45 -15.62 -9.83
N ASP A 323 -7.74 -15.95 -10.00
CA ASP A 323 -8.29 -16.34 -11.29
C ASP A 323 -8.14 -15.23 -12.34
N SER A 324 -8.37 -13.99 -11.94
CA SER A 324 -8.24 -12.83 -12.83
C SER A 324 -6.78 -12.55 -13.19
N LEU A 325 -5.87 -12.61 -12.21
CA LEU A 325 -4.43 -12.45 -12.42
C LEU A 325 -3.85 -13.57 -13.27
N GLY A 326 -4.33 -14.82 -13.08
CA GLY A 326 -3.90 -15.98 -13.85
C GLY A 326 -4.16 -15.90 -15.35
N ARG A 327 -5.01 -14.96 -15.80
CA ARG A 327 -5.27 -14.69 -17.23
C ARG A 327 -4.19 -13.83 -17.89
N VAL A 328 -3.42 -13.10 -17.10
CA VAL A 328 -2.43 -12.11 -17.60
C VAL A 328 -1.03 -12.38 -17.11
N HIS A 329 -0.89 -13.13 -16.03
CA HIS A 329 0.38 -13.46 -15.40
C HIS A 329 0.36 -14.86 -14.79
N GLN A 330 1.52 -15.49 -14.64
CA GLN A 330 1.64 -16.75 -13.89
C GLN A 330 1.21 -16.50 -12.44
N VAL A 331 0.44 -17.42 -11.84
CA VAL A 331 0.17 -17.44 -10.41
C VAL A 331 1.05 -18.46 -9.71
N LYS A 332 1.57 -18.11 -8.55
CA LYS A 332 2.45 -18.97 -7.75
C LYS A 332 1.67 -20.10 -7.07
N PHE A 333 0.45 -19.82 -6.65
CA PHE A 333 -0.44 -20.76 -5.97
C PHE A 333 -1.83 -20.69 -6.58
N SER A 334 -2.52 -21.82 -6.63
CA SER A 334 -3.89 -21.90 -7.14
C SER A 334 -4.94 -21.33 -6.18
N ASN A 335 -4.62 -21.21 -4.89
CA ASN A 335 -5.52 -20.72 -3.85
C ASN A 335 -4.83 -19.65 -3.01
N PRO A 336 -5.61 -18.71 -2.40
CA PRO A 336 -5.06 -17.76 -1.47
C PRO A 336 -4.38 -18.45 -0.29
N LYS A 337 -3.29 -17.88 0.20
CA LYS A 337 -2.59 -18.31 1.41
C LYS A 337 -3.02 -17.45 2.58
N GLN A 338 -2.82 -17.96 3.80
CA GLN A 338 -3.20 -17.23 5.01
C GLN A 338 -2.03 -17.15 5.98
N ALA A 339 -1.87 -16.00 6.64
CA ALA A 339 -0.95 -15.81 7.76
C ALA A 339 -1.34 -14.56 8.58
N GLY A 340 -0.57 -14.28 9.63
CA GLY A 340 -0.83 -13.19 10.58
C GLY A 340 -0.42 -11.80 10.06
N PHE A 341 -0.89 -11.38 8.91
CA PHE A 341 -0.60 -10.05 8.33
C PHE A 341 -1.28 -8.94 9.13
N ARG A 342 -0.48 -8.04 9.75
CA ARG A 342 -1.02 -6.92 10.54
C ARG A 342 -1.82 -5.93 9.71
N VAL A 343 -1.41 -5.69 8.46
CA VAL A 343 -2.10 -4.76 7.56
C VAL A 343 -3.50 -5.25 7.14
N LEU A 344 -3.81 -6.54 7.32
CA LEU A 344 -5.11 -7.12 7.00
C LEU A 344 -6.04 -7.25 8.23
N LYS A 345 -5.66 -6.70 9.39
CA LYS A 345 -6.47 -6.76 10.61
C LYS A 345 -7.63 -5.75 10.60
N ALA A 346 -8.49 -5.83 9.58
CA ALA A 346 -9.74 -5.09 9.50
C ALA A 346 -10.90 -6.06 9.75
N PRO A 347 -11.55 -6.03 10.94
CA PRO A 347 -12.49 -7.07 11.35
C PRO A 347 -13.78 -7.12 10.53
N ASP A 348 -14.15 -6.03 9.88
CA ASP A 348 -15.40 -5.81 9.15
C ASP A 348 -15.21 -5.48 7.66
N ILE A 349 -13.96 -5.46 7.15
CA ILE A 349 -13.65 -5.14 5.76
C ILE A 349 -12.94 -6.32 5.11
N PRO A 350 -13.50 -6.96 4.06
CA PRO A 350 -12.79 -7.97 3.28
C PRO A 350 -11.45 -7.42 2.77
N SER A 351 -10.35 -8.07 3.18
CA SER A 351 -9.00 -7.54 3.02
C SER A 351 -8.05 -8.59 2.46
N VAL A 352 -7.26 -8.22 1.46
CA VAL A 352 -6.24 -9.07 0.84
C VAL A 352 -4.92 -8.34 0.64
N LEU A 353 -3.81 -9.10 0.68
CA LEU A 353 -2.50 -8.68 0.23
C LEU A 353 -2.20 -9.40 -1.08
N VAL A 354 -1.90 -8.64 -2.12
CA VAL A 354 -1.62 -9.14 -3.46
C VAL A 354 -0.14 -8.92 -3.77
N GLU A 355 0.61 -10.02 -3.88
CA GLU A 355 1.93 -10.02 -4.47
C GLU A 355 1.77 -10.08 -5.98
N VAL A 356 2.12 -9.00 -6.68
CA VAL A 356 1.98 -8.93 -8.15
C VAL A 356 3.11 -9.64 -8.89
N GLY A 357 4.15 -10.08 -8.19
CA GLY A 357 5.32 -10.79 -8.68
C GLY A 357 6.51 -10.64 -7.74
N PHE A 358 7.71 -11.06 -8.18
CA PHE A 358 8.92 -11.09 -7.35
C PHE A 358 10.02 -10.21 -7.95
N LEU A 359 10.36 -9.09 -7.31
CA LEU A 359 11.44 -8.19 -7.75
C LEU A 359 12.82 -8.86 -7.71
N SER A 360 13.01 -9.89 -6.88
CA SER A 360 14.24 -10.69 -6.87
C SER A 360 14.48 -11.49 -8.16
N ASN A 361 13.41 -11.70 -8.96
CA ASN A 361 13.50 -12.37 -10.26
C ASN A 361 13.76 -11.33 -11.36
N PRO A 362 14.88 -11.40 -12.11
CA PRO A 362 15.21 -10.38 -13.11
C PRO A 362 14.22 -10.28 -14.28
N GLN A 363 13.48 -11.35 -14.58
CA GLN A 363 12.45 -11.32 -15.61
C GLN A 363 11.21 -10.58 -15.11
N GLU A 364 10.78 -10.85 -13.88
CA GLU A 364 9.64 -10.17 -13.27
C GLU A 364 9.94 -8.71 -12.92
N GLU A 365 11.16 -8.39 -12.46
CA GLU A 365 11.60 -7.01 -12.27
C GLU A 365 11.39 -6.18 -13.55
N ARG A 366 11.77 -6.74 -14.72
CA ARG A 366 11.54 -6.10 -16.03
C ARG A 366 10.06 -5.99 -16.37
N LEU A 367 9.26 -7.05 -16.13
CA LEU A 367 7.82 -7.04 -16.36
C LEU A 367 7.12 -6.02 -15.45
N LEU A 368 7.42 -6.04 -14.16
CA LEU A 368 6.83 -5.12 -13.17
C LEU A 368 7.21 -3.66 -13.42
N SER A 369 8.34 -3.41 -14.09
CA SER A 369 8.76 -2.08 -14.55
C SER A 369 8.13 -1.68 -15.90
N ASN A 370 7.49 -2.63 -16.61
CA ASN A 370 6.90 -2.38 -17.94
C ASN A 370 5.47 -1.84 -17.83
N GLY A 371 5.25 -0.68 -18.46
CA GLY A 371 3.95 0.02 -18.39
C GLY A 371 2.77 -0.75 -18.96
N SER A 372 2.97 -1.53 -20.03
CA SER A 372 1.92 -2.34 -20.67
C SER A 372 1.55 -3.55 -19.80
N PHE A 373 2.56 -4.21 -19.20
CA PHE A 373 2.30 -5.30 -18.26
C PHE A 373 1.56 -4.81 -17.02
N GLN A 374 1.96 -3.67 -16.43
CA GLN A 374 1.24 -3.05 -15.32
C GLN A 374 -0.22 -2.74 -15.69
N ALA A 375 -0.49 -2.27 -16.91
CA ALA A 375 -1.85 -2.02 -17.37
C ALA A 375 -2.68 -3.32 -17.45
N SER A 376 -2.08 -4.42 -17.89
CA SER A 376 -2.74 -5.73 -17.92
C SER A 376 -3.05 -6.25 -16.51
N LEU A 377 -2.11 -6.12 -15.56
CA LEU A 377 -2.33 -6.45 -14.14
C LEU A 377 -3.48 -5.63 -13.55
N VAL A 378 -3.47 -4.32 -13.79
CA VAL A 378 -4.49 -3.39 -13.30
C VAL A 378 -5.87 -3.76 -13.84
N LYS A 379 -5.97 -4.08 -15.13
CA LYS A 379 -7.22 -4.55 -15.73
C LYS A 379 -7.72 -5.84 -15.11
N ALA A 380 -6.82 -6.80 -14.88
CA ALA A 380 -7.16 -8.06 -14.22
C ALA A 380 -7.67 -7.84 -12.79
N LEU A 381 -6.99 -7.00 -12.00
CA LEU A 381 -7.43 -6.64 -10.66
C LEU A 381 -8.80 -5.94 -10.66
N THR A 382 -9.02 -4.99 -11.58
CA THR A 382 -10.32 -4.30 -11.73
C THR A 382 -11.45 -5.28 -12.07
N CYS A 383 -11.22 -6.21 -13.00
CA CYS A 383 -12.20 -7.26 -13.34
C CYS A 383 -12.49 -8.17 -12.14
N GLY A 384 -11.45 -8.55 -11.37
CA GLY A 384 -11.60 -9.38 -10.17
C GLY A 384 -12.41 -8.66 -9.08
N VAL A 385 -12.12 -7.39 -8.81
CA VAL A 385 -12.89 -6.56 -7.87
C VAL A 385 -14.36 -6.46 -8.29
N ALA A 386 -14.60 -6.15 -9.56
CA ALA A 386 -15.96 -6.03 -10.09
C ALA A 386 -16.73 -7.37 -9.99
N SER A 387 -16.08 -8.47 -10.36
CA SER A 387 -16.66 -9.82 -10.25
C SER A 387 -17.02 -10.18 -8.80
N PHE A 388 -16.13 -9.90 -7.85
CA PHE A 388 -16.39 -10.16 -6.44
C PHE A 388 -17.57 -9.36 -5.90
N LEU A 389 -17.67 -8.08 -6.26
CA LEU A 389 -18.72 -7.17 -5.81
C LEU A 389 -20.03 -7.29 -6.62
N GLY A 390 -20.07 -8.16 -7.64
CA GLY A 390 -21.23 -8.32 -8.51
C GLY A 390 -21.51 -7.09 -9.37
N VAL A 391 -20.47 -6.30 -9.72
CA VAL A 391 -20.58 -5.09 -10.54
C VAL A 391 -20.35 -5.41 -12.00
N ASP A 392 -21.34 -5.11 -12.84
CA ASP A 392 -21.22 -5.25 -14.29
C ASP A 392 -20.45 -4.05 -14.90
N LEU A 393 -19.30 -4.33 -15.51
CA LEU A 393 -18.47 -3.34 -16.20
C LEU A 393 -18.85 -3.15 -17.67
N SER A 394 -19.75 -3.96 -18.22
CA SER A 394 -20.17 -3.85 -19.63
C SER A 394 -21.05 -2.62 -19.88
N GLN A 395 -21.68 -2.10 -18.84
CA GLN A 395 -22.44 -0.85 -18.89
C GLN A 395 -21.51 0.31 -18.48
N GLY A 396 -20.84 0.92 -19.45
CA GLY A 396 -20.07 2.14 -19.27
C GLY A 396 -20.92 3.28 -18.70
N PRO A 397 -20.30 4.36 -18.15
CA PRO A 397 -21.05 5.50 -17.64
C PRO A 397 -21.95 6.06 -18.73
N VAL A 398 -23.25 6.14 -18.44
CA VAL A 398 -24.20 6.89 -19.28
C VAL A 398 -23.75 8.35 -19.19
N LEU A 399 -22.99 8.79 -20.19
CA LEU A 399 -22.75 10.21 -20.40
C LEU A 399 -24.13 10.83 -20.66
N THR A 400 -24.74 11.42 -19.65
CA THR A 400 -25.85 12.32 -19.83
C THR A 400 -25.35 13.47 -20.72
N ARG A 401 -25.62 13.38 -22.01
CA ARG A 401 -25.45 14.49 -22.93
C ARG A 401 -26.31 15.63 -22.36
N SER A 402 -25.65 16.63 -21.79
CA SER A 402 -26.22 17.95 -21.64
C SER A 402 -26.68 18.41 -23.03
N SER A 403 -27.99 18.48 -23.23
CA SER A 403 -28.60 19.06 -24.41
C SER A 403 -28.31 20.56 -24.42
N SER A 404 -27.19 20.93 -25.04
CA SER A 404 -27.03 22.24 -25.63
C SER A 404 -27.31 22.09 -27.14
N GLU A 405 -28.51 22.46 -27.52
CA GLU A 405 -28.91 22.61 -28.94
C GLU A 405 -27.97 23.60 -29.64
N GLY A 406 -27.05 23.10 -30.40
CA GLY A 406 -26.26 23.83 -31.40
C GLY A 406 -26.68 23.37 -32.77
N ASN A 407 -27.47 24.20 -33.41
CA ASN A 407 -28.01 24.10 -34.78
C ASN A 407 -26.88 23.92 -35.81
N TRP A 408 -26.82 22.75 -36.51
CA TRP A 408 -25.99 22.54 -37.67
C TRP A 408 -26.88 22.07 -38.86
N PRO A 409 -26.68 22.60 -40.08
CA PRO A 409 -27.59 22.39 -41.17
C PRO A 409 -27.47 21.01 -41.82
N SER A 410 -28.63 20.46 -42.16
CA SER A 410 -28.82 19.24 -42.90
C SER A 410 -28.23 19.35 -44.33
N GLY A 411 -27.30 18.42 -44.67
CA GLY A 411 -26.76 18.31 -46.03
C GLY A 411 -26.30 16.91 -46.40
N ARG A 412 -27.11 16.27 -47.25
CA ARG A 412 -26.82 15.18 -48.19
C ARG A 412 -26.72 13.75 -47.67
N ARG A 413 -27.80 13.02 -48.03
CA ARG A 413 -27.85 11.56 -48.17
C ARG A 413 -26.88 11.10 -49.27
N GLY A 414 -26.12 10.06 -49.00
CA GLY A 414 -25.39 9.26 -49.97
C GLY A 414 -25.36 7.79 -49.53
N PRO A 415 -25.21 6.81 -50.39
CA PRO A 415 -26.14 5.69 -50.50
C PRO A 415 -25.75 4.46 -49.67
N SER A 416 -26.77 3.67 -49.34
CA SER A 416 -26.70 2.31 -48.78
C SER A 416 -25.81 1.39 -49.64
N HIS A 417 -24.76 0.84 -49.05
CA HIS A 417 -24.08 -0.34 -49.60
C HIS A 417 -24.21 -1.50 -48.60
N THR A 418 -25.20 -2.34 -48.91
CA THR A 418 -25.18 -3.76 -48.57
C THR A 418 -23.97 -4.38 -49.27
N ARG A 419 -23.02 -4.89 -48.47
CA ARG A 419 -22.07 -5.91 -48.91
C ARG A 419 -21.89 -6.92 -47.80
N GLY A 420 -22.43 -8.12 -48.07
CA GLY A 420 -22.01 -9.33 -47.40
C GLY A 420 -20.50 -9.51 -47.64
N GLY A 421 -19.70 -9.39 -46.57
CA GLY A 421 -18.31 -9.77 -46.55
C GLY A 421 -18.25 -11.16 -45.95
N GLU A 422 -17.77 -12.14 -46.69
CA GLU A 422 -17.36 -13.44 -46.17
C GLU A 422 -16.42 -13.20 -45.02
N GLU A 423 -16.86 -13.52 -43.80
CA GLU A 423 -16.00 -13.56 -42.60
C GLU A 423 -14.95 -14.65 -42.83
N LYS A 424 -13.70 -14.25 -43.04
CA LYS A 424 -12.57 -15.20 -43.09
C LYS A 424 -12.52 -15.89 -41.75
N VAL A 425 -12.91 -17.16 -41.75
CA VAL A 425 -12.77 -18.06 -40.60
C VAL A 425 -11.30 -18.08 -40.17
N LYS A 426 -11.00 -17.63 -38.97
CA LYS A 426 -9.65 -17.66 -38.40
C LYS A 426 -9.43 -19.02 -37.74
N GLU A 427 -8.27 -19.64 -37.97
CA GLU A 427 -7.85 -20.82 -37.26
C GLU A 427 -6.80 -20.44 -36.18
N HIS A 428 -6.92 -21.06 -35.02
CA HIS A 428 -5.96 -20.96 -33.94
C HIS A 428 -5.38 -22.34 -33.64
N VAL A 429 -4.04 -22.42 -33.51
CA VAL A 429 -3.35 -23.66 -33.11
C VAL A 429 -3.10 -23.60 -31.61
N VAL A 430 -3.64 -24.56 -30.88
CA VAL A 430 -3.53 -24.65 -29.42
C VAL A 430 -2.08 -24.83 -28.99
N GLU A 431 -1.56 -23.94 -28.19
CA GLU A 431 -0.23 -24.05 -27.58
C GLU A 431 -0.26 -24.86 -26.28
N PRO A 432 0.88 -25.40 -25.81
CA PRO A 432 0.96 -26.10 -24.53
C PRO A 432 0.46 -25.23 -23.37
N GLY A 433 -0.53 -25.73 -22.60
CA GLY A 433 -1.13 -25.03 -21.47
C GLY A 433 -2.26 -24.05 -21.79
N GLN A 434 -2.62 -23.86 -23.07
CA GLN A 434 -3.78 -23.06 -23.43
C GLN A 434 -5.11 -23.79 -23.16
N THR A 435 -6.11 -23.04 -22.72
CA THR A 435 -7.48 -23.50 -22.53
C THR A 435 -8.41 -22.86 -23.57
N LEU A 436 -9.58 -23.46 -23.78
CA LEU A 436 -10.58 -22.89 -24.70
C LEU A 436 -11.03 -21.47 -24.27
N SER A 437 -11.10 -21.24 -22.97
CA SER A 437 -11.39 -19.90 -22.42
C SER A 437 -10.30 -18.87 -22.75
N HIS A 438 -9.04 -19.30 -22.75
CA HIS A 438 -7.91 -18.44 -23.13
C HIS A 438 -8.00 -18.08 -24.63
N ILE A 439 -8.27 -19.06 -25.49
CA ILE A 439 -8.44 -18.83 -26.94
C ILE A 439 -9.65 -17.92 -27.21
N ALA A 440 -10.77 -18.14 -26.53
CA ALA A 440 -11.95 -17.29 -26.63
C ALA A 440 -11.63 -15.82 -26.29
N SER A 441 -10.86 -15.60 -25.23
CA SER A 441 -10.43 -14.26 -24.81
C SER A 441 -9.51 -13.57 -25.81
N ILE A 442 -8.57 -14.29 -26.46
CA ILE A 442 -7.67 -13.75 -27.49
C ILE A 442 -8.45 -13.16 -28.66
N TYR A 443 -9.56 -13.82 -29.05
CA TYR A 443 -10.35 -13.44 -30.20
C TYR A 443 -11.63 -12.66 -29.87
N GLY A 444 -11.86 -12.36 -28.58
CA GLY A 444 -13.07 -11.64 -28.14
C GLY A 444 -14.36 -12.41 -28.40
N ARG A 445 -14.31 -13.75 -28.34
CA ARG A 445 -15.44 -14.66 -28.56
C ARG A 445 -15.85 -15.34 -27.26
N ARG A 446 -17.06 -15.88 -27.20
CA ARG A 446 -17.48 -16.68 -26.05
C ARG A 446 -16.99 -18.12 -26.18
N VAL A 447 -16.79 -18.79 -25.06
CA VAL A 447 -16.35 -20.19 -25.03
C VAL A 447 -17.32 -21.10 -25.74
N GLU A 448 -18.63 -20.83 -25.56
CA GLU A 448 -19.73 -21.58 -26.16
C GLU A 448 -19.71 -21.50 -27.69
N ASP A 449 -19.35 -20.32 -28.24
CA ASP A 449 -19.25 -20.11 -29.69
C ASP A 449 -18.09 -20.93 -30.30
N LEU A 450 -16.94 -20.99 -29.58
CA LEU A 450 -15.81 -21.84 -29.96
C LEU A 450 -16.13 -23.33 -29.82
N GLN A 451 -16.86 -23.72 -28.76
CA GLN A 451 -17.29 -25.10 -28.56
C GLN A 451 -18.22 -25.56 -29.69
N ALA A 452 -19.21 -24.73 -30.02
CA ALA A 452 -20.16 -25.00 -31.10
C ALA A 452 -19.48 -25.11 -32.49
N ALA A 453 -18.59 -24.15 -32.80
CA ALA A 453 -17.87 -24.13 -34.06
C ALA A 453 -16.89 -25.32 -34.27
N ASN A 454 -16.43 -25.93 -33.18
CA ASN A 454 -15.41 -27.01 -33.19
C ASN A 454 -15.94 -28.36 -32.69
N GLY A 455 -17.19 -28.47 -32.35
CA GLY A 455 -17.77 -29.70 -31.81
C GLY A 455 -17.16 -30.17 -30.47
N ILE A 456 -16.65 -29.23 -29.68
CA ILE A 456 -15.95 -29.54 -28.42
C ILE A 456 -16.96 -29.69 -27.29
N LYS A 457 -17.20 -30.91 -26.84
CA LYS A 457 -18.12 -31.23 -25.74
C LYS A 457 -17.52 -30.92 -24.37
N ASP A 458 -16.22 -31.10 -24.20
CA ASP A 458 -15.50 -30.89 -22.95
C ASP A 458 -14.35 -29.87 -23.17
N PRO A 459 -14.51 -28.61 -22.69
CA PRO A 459 -13.53 -27.56 -22.90
C PRO A 459 -12.17 -27.81 -22.18
N SER A 460 -12.14 -28.78 -21.25
CA SER A 460 -10.89 -29.14 -20.54
C SER A 460 -9.98 -30.09 -21.33
N ARG A 461 -10.46 -30.65 -22.44
CA ARG A 461 -9.74 -31.66 -23.23
C ARG A 461 -9.10 -31.14 -24.49
N LEU A 462 -8.53 -29.94 -24.47
CA LEU A 462 -7.71 -29.46 -25.58
C LEU A 462 -6.34 -30.10 -25.61
N ARG A 463 -5.83 -30.36 -26.83
CA ARG A 463 -4.47 -30.92 -27.03
C ARG A 463 -3.55 -29.88 -27.64
N PRO A 464 -2.31 -29.74 -27.20
CA PRO A 464 -1.32 -28.93 -27.91
C PRO A 464 -1.24 -29.35 -29.38
N GLY A 465 -1.21 -28.37 -30.31
CA GLY A 465 -1.25 -28.58 -31.74
C GLY A 465 -2.65 -28.76 -32.35
N GLN A 466 -3.71 -28.86 -31.57
CA GLN A 466 -5.10 -28.91 -32.05
C GLN A 466 -5.47 -27.58 -32.75
N ARG A 467 -6.11 -27.65 -33.91
CA ARG A 467 -6.65 -26.45 -34.59
C ARG A 467 -8.05 -26.15 -34.10
N ILE A 468 -8.28 -24.91 -33.75
CA ILE A 468 -9.57 -24.37 -33.31
C ILE A 468 -10.05 -23.32 -34.30
N VAL A 469 -11.18 -23.57 -34.88
CA VAL A 469 -11.89 -22.60 -35.72
C VAL A 469 -12.47 -21.51 -34.85
N VAL A 470 -12.16 -20.26 -35.17
CA VAL A 470 -12.66 -19.08 -34.48
C VAL A 470 -13.72 -18.41 -35.37
N PRO A 471 -14.99 -18.53 -34.99
CA PRO A 471 -16.10 -18.00 -35.76
C PRO A 471 -16.20 -16.49 -35.73
#